data_73c3a0c847dea61ce4f75ef397dbf423
#
_entry.id   73c3a0c847dea61ce4f75ef397dbf423
#
_cell.length_a   1.000
_cell.length_b   1.000
_cell.length_c   1.000
_cell.angle_alpha   90.00
_cell.angle_beta   90.00
_cell.angle_gamma   90.00
#
_symmetry.space_group_name_H-M   'P 1'
#
loop_
_entity.id
_entity.type
_entity.pdbx_description
1 polymer ?
#
loop_
_entity_poly.entity_id
_entity_poly.type
_entity_poly.pdbx_seq_one_letter_code
_entity_poly.pdbx_strand_id
1 'polypeptide(L)'
;MIGILGAGQLGRMLALAGIPLGEQFRFLDPDTNAPARQLGTQIQGAFDDDDSLQRLAAGCSVVTYEFENVPVAAAERLAATIPVYPPPAALRASQDRVDEKTFLNKQGIRTAPWVAVNSQADLVAAIAAIGAPGVLKTRRMGYDGKGQMVLRSVTEVEQAWKKLGGQPLIYEGFVSFDRELSCIGVRDRMGNVACYPLIENWHHEGILRLSIAPGPNWNDHLQQQAVANAKQVMATLDYVGVLTIEYFQCGKELVCNEMAPRVHNSGHWSIEGAVCSQFENHVRAITGLPLGATTVNGAAAMLNLIGDFPDLRRVLNTPGVHLHHYGKEPRPGRKIGHLTVVAPDHATLTARITELRQVTGLDKLPSWPM
;
A
#
# COMPACT_ATOMS: atom_id res chain seq x y z
N MET A 1 -6.88 17.14 17.04
CA MET A 1 -5.82 17.40 16.02
C MET A 1 -5.01 16.12 15.85
N ILE A 2 -4.68 15.76 14.61
CA ILE A 2 -3.93 14.56 14.24
C ILE A 2 -2.57 15.00 13.69
N GLY A 3 -1.48 14.44 14.23
CA GLY A 3 -0.13 14.57 13.67
C GLY A 3 0.10 13.50 12.61
N ILE A 4 0.75 13.85 11.49
CA ILE A 4 1.11 12.88 10.43
C ILE A 4 2.60 12.99 10.14
N LEU A 5 3.32 11.87 10.24
CA LEU A 5 4.67 11.73 9.73
C LEU A 5 4.59 11.49 8.22
N GLY A 6 5.02 12.50 7.46
CA GLY A 6 4.84 12.61 6.02
C GLY A 6 3.72 13.57 5.63
N ALA A 7 3.89 14.26 4.51
CA ALA A 7 2.92 15.17 3.92
C ALA A 7 2.69 14.89 2.42
N GLY A 8 2.89 13.66 2.00
CA GLY A 8 2.71 13.21 0.63
C GLY A 8 1.22 13.05 0.26
N GLN A 9 0.96 12.28 -0.80
CA GLN A 9 -0.41 12.08 -1.29
C GLN A 9 -1.29 11.29 -0.32
N LEU A 10 -0.74 10.35 0.46
CA LEU A 10 -1.54 9.59 1.41
C LEU A 10 -1.93 10.48 2.60
N GLY A 11 -1.00 11.29 3.13
CA GLY A 11 -1.28 12.30 4.14
C GLY A 11 -2.32 13.32 3.66
N ARG A 12 -2.24 13.74 2.37
CA ARG A 12 -3.27 14.59 1.76
C ARG A 12 -4.66 13.93 1.78
N MET A 13 -4.76 12.68 1.36
CA MET A 13 -6.05 11.96 1.32
C MET A 13 -6.60 11.65 2.73
N LEU A 14 -5.73 11.37 3.71
CA LEU A 14 -6.12 11.25 5.12
C LEU A 14 -6.73 12.55 5.64
N ALA A 15 -6.09 13.70 5.36
CA ALA A 15 -6.61 14.98 5.77
C ALA A 15 -7.95 15.32 5.10
N LEU A 16 -8.06 15.11 3.78
CA LEU A 16 -9.32 15.31 3.06
C LEU A 16 -10.47 14.46 3.60
N ALA A 17 -10.19 13.24 4.07
CA ALA A 17 -11.18 12.36 4.68
C ALA A 17 -11.52 12.76 6.14
N GLY A 18 -10.57 13.32 6.88
CA GLY A 18 -10.75 13.66 8.29
C GLY A 18 -11.34 15.06 8.53
N ILE A 19 -11.12 16.02 7.61
CA ILE A 19 -11.69 17.38 7.75
C ILE A 19 -13.22 17.38 7.91
N PRO A 20 -14.01 16.61 7.15
CA PRO A 20 -15.46 16.50 7.36
C PRO A 20 -15.85 15.91 8.72
N LEU A 21 -14.95 15.17 9.37
CA LEU A 21 -15.13 14.63 10.72
C LEU A 21 -14.77 15.66 11.82
N GLY A 22 -14.39 16.88 11.44
CA GLY A 22 -13.98 17.94 12.36
C GLY A 22 -12.51 17.87 12.79
N GLU A 23 -11.70 17.00 12.19
CA GLU A 23 -10.29 16.86 12.53
C GLU A 23 -9.43 17.94 11.90
N GLN A 24 -8.41 18.37 12.64
CA GLN A 24 -7.35 19.25 12.18
C GLN A 24 -6.05 18.46 12.03
N PHE A 25 -5.19 18.87 11.12
CA PHE A 25 -3.98 18.12 10.77
C PHE A 25 -2.72 18.95 10.93
N ARG A 26 -1.66 18.28 11.36
CA ARG A 26 -0.30 18.78 11.36
C ARG A 26 0.61 17.73 10.74
N PHE A 27 1.51 18.18 9.85
CA PHE A 27 2.39 17.30 9.09
C PHE A 27 3.85 17.59 9.44
N LEU A 28 4.67 16.56 9.49
CA LEU A 28 6.12 16.67 9.49
C LEU A 28 6.65 16.10 8.18
N ASP A 29 7.34 16.90 7.38
CA ASP A 29 7.94 16.48 6.13
C ASP A 29 9.14 17.36 5.77
N PRO A 30 10.27 16.82 5.28
CA PRO A 30 11.39 17.61 4.81
C PRO A 30 11.09 18.40 3.52
N ASP A 31 10.13 17.97 2.70
CA ASP A 31 9.75 18.66 1.45
C ASP A 31 8.77 19.81 1.74
N THR A 32 9.21 21.05 1.51
CA THR A 32 8.38 22.25 1.68
C THR A 32 7.20 22.31 0.69
N ASN A 33 7.26 21.56 -0.41
CA ASN A 33 6.24 21.51 -1.45
C ASN A 33 5.41 20.22 -1.39
N ALA A 34 5.31 19.61 -0.21
CA ALA A 34 4.59 18.37 -0.01
C ALA A 34 3.08 18.52 -0.35
N PRO A 35 2.45 17.47 -0.92
CA PRO A 35 1.04 17.47 -1.36
C PRO A 35 0.01 17.87 -0.31
N ALA A 36 0.24 17.55 0.96
CA ALA A 36 -0.71 17.82 2.05
C ALA A 36 -0.58 19.22 2.66
N ARG A 37 0.44 20.00 2.31
CA ARG A 37 0.77 21.30 2.96
C ARG A 37 -0.40 22.29 3.07
N GLN A 38 -1.35 22.23 2.14
CA GLN A 38 -2.51 23.15 2.11
C GLN A 38 -3.65 22.71 3.04
N LEU A 39 -3.57 21.52 3.63
CA LEU A 39 -4.64 20.91 4.42
C LEU A 39 -4.39 20.97 5.94
N GLY A 40 -3.31 21.58 6.36
CA GLY A 40 -2.96 21.73 7.76
C GLY A 40 -1.63 22.45 7.95
N THR A 41 -1.16 22.53 9.19
CA THR A 41 0.15 23.12 9.51
C THR A 41 1.24 22.14 9.14
N GLN A 42 2.18 22.55 8.30
CA GLN A 42 3.37 21.75 7.99
C GLN A 42 4.57 22.23 8.82
N ILE A 43 5.24 21.29 9.46
CA ILE A 43 6.55 21.44 10.07
C ILE A 43 7.58 20.92 9.05
N GLN A 44 8.49 21.76 8.63
CA GLN A 44 9.64 21.32 7.84
C GLN A 44 10.69 20.77 8.78
N GLY A 45 11.10 19.52 8.58
CA GLY A 45 12.13 18.87 9.39
C GLY A 45 12.36 17.42 8.99
N ALA A 46 13.45 16.84 9.46
CA ALA A 46 13.74 15.44 9.29
C ALA A 46 12.86 14.58 10.23
N PHE A 47 12.57 13.33 9.81
CA PHE A 47 11.72 12.43 10.60
C PHE A 47 12.40 11.91 11.89
N ASP A 48 13.70 12.10 12.04
CA ASP A 48 14.50 11.71 13.21
C ASP A 48 14.95 12.89 14.08
N ASP A 49 14.57 14.12 13.70
CA ASP A 49 14.87 15.34 14.46
C ASP A 49 13.91 15.49 15.65
N ASP A 50 14.47 15.49 16.87
CA ASP A 50 13.70 15.49 18.11
C ASP A 50 12.84 16.76 18.30
N ASP A 51 13.34 17.94 17.91
CA ASP A 51 12.57 19.20 17.99
C ASP A 51 11.36 19.14 17.05
N SER A 52 11.57 18.69 15.82
CA SER A 52 10.49 18.51 14.84
C SER A 52 9.44 17.51 15.29
N LEU A 53 9.83 16.39 15.91
CA LEU A 53 8.93 15.40 16.48
C LEU A 53 8.11 15.97 17.65
N GLN A 54 8.75 16.73 18.55
CA GLN A 54 8.05 17.40 19.66
C GLN A 54 7.04 18.43 19.14
N ARG A 55 7.44 19.23 18.15
CA ARG A 55 6.55 20.22 17.51
C ARG A 55 5.39 19.54 16.78
N LEU A 56 5.61 18.39 16.16
CA LEU A 56 4.53 17.58 15.54
C LEU A 56 3.52 17.15 16.59
N ALA A 57 3.99 16.59 17.72
CA ALA A 57 3.14 16.03 18.77
C ALA A 57 2.39 17.10 19.59
N ALA A 58 2.93 18.32 19.67
CA ALA A 58 2.38 19.37 20.53
C ALA A 58 0.90 19.67 20.24
N GLY A 59 0.01 19.39 21.22
CA GLY A 59 -1.45 19.59 21.09
C GLY A 59 -2.17 18.60 20.15
N CYS A 60 -1.51 17.59 19.64
CA CYS A 60 -2.17 16.48 18.94
C CYS A 60 -2.76 15.50 19.96
N SER A 61 -3.83 14.80 19.57
CA SER A 61 -4.44 13.71 20.34
C SER A 61 -3.90 12.33 19.92
N VAL A 62 -3.33 12.25 18.71
CA VAL A 62 -2.78 11.03 18.10
C VAL A 62 -1.81 11.41 17.00
N VAL A 63 -0.81 10.56 16.75
CA VAL A 63 0.05 10.65 15.59
C VAL A 63 -0.12 9.40 14.73
N THR A 64 -0.11 9.59 13.41
CA THR A 64 -0.06 8.53 12.40
C THR A 64 1.07 8.78 11.41
N TYR A 65 1.28 7.86 10.47
CA TYR A 65 2.26 8.00 9.39
C TYR A 65 1.65 7.61 8.05
N GLU A 66 2.13 8.22 6.97
CA GLU A 66 1.63 7.96 5.63
C GLU A 66 2.47 6.95 4.83
N PHE A 67 3.68 6.64 5.29
CA PHE A 67 4.58 5.71 4.60
C PHE A 67 5.36 4.84 5.60
N GLU A 68 5.70 3.64 5.18
CA GLU A 68 6.30 2.60 6.02
C GLU A 68 7.79 2.81 6.34
N ASN A 69 8.48 3.73 5.66
CA ASN A 69 9.92 3.96 5.88
C ASN A 69 10.23 5.09 6.89
N VAL A 70 9.24 5.51 7.68
CA VAL A 70 9.48 6.35 8.86
C VAL A 70 10.44 5.63 9.81
N PRO A 71 11.50 6.28 10.34
CA PRO A 71 12.37 5.63 11.30
C PRO A 71 11.60 5.06 12.50
N VAL A 72 11.75 3.76 12.78
CA VAL A 72 11.04 3.10 13.89
C VAL A 72 11.31 3.82 15.21
N ALA A 73 12.58 4.21 15.46
CA ALA A 73 12.96 4.94 16.66
C ALA A 73 12.23 6.29 16.81
N ALA A 74 11.91 6.98 15.71
CA ALA A 74 11.13 8.21 15.76
C ALA A 74 9.68 7.94 16.19
N ALA A 75 9.05 6.91 15.61
CA ALA A 75 7.71 6.49 16.01
C ALA A 75 7.67 6.02 17.48
N GLU A 76 8.70 5.34 17.97
CA GLU A 76 8.83 4.90 19.37
C GLU A 76 9.00 6.08 20.33
N ARG A 77 9.82 7.09 19.97
CA ARG A 77 9.95 8.31 20.77
C ARG A 77 8.62 9.05 20.92
N LEU A 78 7.86 9.17 19.82
CA LEU A 78 6.53 9.74 19.87
C LEU A 78 5.59 8.90 20.72
N ALA A 79 5.60 7.58 20.56
CA ALA A 79 4.73 6.66 21.30
C ALA A 79 4.95 6.67 22.82
N ALA A 80 6.10 7.15 23.28
CA ALA A 80 6.38 7.36 24.71
C ALA A 80 5.56 8.50 25.33
N THR A 81 5.03 9.43 24.54
CA THR A 81 4.34 10.64 25.02
C THR A 81 2.94 10.81 24.45
N ILE A 82 2.63 10.22 23.32
CA ILE A 82 1.35 10.35 22.63
C ILE A 82 1.00 9.05 21.91
N PRO A 83 -0.26 8.65 21.79
CA PRO A 83 -0.64 7.50 20.97
C PRO A 83 -0.14 7.62 19.52
N VAL A 84 0.56 6.60 19.03
CA VAL A 84 0.98 6.48 17.63
C VAL A 84 0.28 5.28 17.01
N TYR A 85 -0.51 5.52 15.97
CA TYR A 85 -1.24 4.48 15.26
C TYR A 85 -1.02 4.57 13.74
N PRO A 86 -0.74 3.45 13.09
CA PRO A 86 -0.52 2.12 13.68
C PRO A 86 0.69 2.07 14.62
N PRO A 87 0.80 1.05 15.50
CA PRO A 87 1.85 1.02 16.51
C PRO A 87 3.25 0.86 15.89
N PRO A 88 4.33 1.39 16.52
CA PRO A 88 5.70 1.26 15.99
C PRO A 88 6.14 -0.18 15.71
N ALA A 89 5.56 -1.16 16.43
CA ALA A 89 5.80 -2.59 16.18
C ALA A 89 5.41 -3.01 14.75
N ALA A 90 4.40 -2.36 14.15
CA ALA A 90 3.98 -2.64 12.79
C ALA A 90 5.03 -2.17 11.76
N LEU A 91 5.64 -1.00 11.97
CA LEU A 91 6.77 -0.53 11.18
C LEU A 91 7.97 -1.48 11.29
N ARG A 92 8.30 -1.90 12.52
CA ARG A 92 9.39 -2.85 12.77
C ARG A 92 9.18 -4.16 12.02
N ALA A 93 7.94 -4.66 12.01
CA ALA A 93 7.60 -5.92 11.36
C ALA A 93 7.60 -5.83 9.83
N SER A 94 7.38 -4.65 9.23
CA SER A 94 7.17 -4.51 7.77
C SER A 94 8.33 -3.87 7.00
N GLN A 95 9.23 -3.12 7.67
CA GLN A 95 10.29 -2.38 6.99
C GLN A 95 11.38 -3.23 6.37
N ASP A 96 11.59 -4.42 6.90
CA ASP A 96 12.62 -5.36 6.44
C ASP A 96 11.95 -6.65 5.97
N ARG A 97 12.17 -7.04 4.71
CA ARG A 97 11.50 -8.19 4.09
C ARG A 97 11.78 -9.52 4.81
N VAL A 98 12.95 -9.67 5.46
CA VAL A 98 13.28 -10.87 6.25
C VAL A 98 12.48 -10.88 7.55
N ASP A 99 12.39 -9.73 8.24
CA ASP A 99 11.60 -9.59 9.46
C ASP A 99 10.11 -9.78 9.16
N GLU A 100 9.60 -9.18 8.08
CA GLU A 100 8.22 -9.30 7.62
C GLU A 100 7.83 -10.74 7.33
N LYS A 101 8.61 -11.44 6.49
CA LYS A 101 8.31 -12.83 6.16
C LYS A 101 8.49 -13.76 7.36
N THR A 102 9.45 -13.49 8.23
CA THR A 102 9.60 -14.21 9.50
C THR A 102 8.37 -14.03 10.38
N PHE A 103 7.88 -12.80 10.52
CA PHE A 103 6.68 -12.48 11.28
C PHE A 103 5.46 -13.20 10.68
N LEU A 104 5.21 -13.05 9.37
CA LEU A 104 4.08 -13.67 8.69
C LEU A 104 4.08 -15.19 8.80
N ASN A 105 5.24 -15.84 8.59
CA ASN A 105 5.36 -17.29 8.70
C ASN A 105 5.13 -17.79 10.14
N LYS A 106 5.56 -17.03 11.17
CA LYS A 106 5.24 -17.35 12.59
C LYS A 106 3.74 -17.27 12.87
N GLN A 107 2.99 -16.48 12.12
CA GLN A 107 1.52 -16.42 12.20
C GLN A 107 0.82 -17.51 11.36
N GLY A 108 1.57 -18.42 10.74
CA GLY A 108 1.01 -19.44 9.85
C GLY A 108 0.60 -18.90 8.46
N ILE A 109 0.93 -17.65 8.14
CA ILE A 109 0.64 -17.03 6.84
C ILE A 109 1.71 -17.44 5.85
N ARG A 110 1.31 -18.12 4.78
CA ARG A 110 2.21 -18.64 3.75
C ARG A 110 2.79 -17.48 2.93
N THR A 111 4.11 -17.52 2.72
CA THR A 111 4.86 -16.65 1.81
C THR A 111 5.58 -17.48 0.75
N ALA A 112 6.15 -16.84 -0.28
CA ALA A 112 7.15 -17.51 -1.11
C ALA A 112 8.29 -18.06 -0.23
N PRO A 113 8.94 -19.19 -0.57
CA PRO A 113 10.15 -19.63 0.12
C PRO A 113 11.24 -18.55 -0.03
N TRP A 114 12.02 -18.32 1.02
CA TRP A 114 13.00 -17.24 1.02
C TRP A 114 14.24 -17.56 1.84
N VAL A 115 15.35 -16.92 1.51
CA VAL A 115 16.63 -16.97 2.24
C VAL A 115 17.23 -15.57 2.30
N ALA A 116 17.73 -15.18 3.47
CA ALA A 116 18.51 -13.94 3.63
C ALA A 116 19.87 -14.08 2.92
N VAL A 117 20.31 -13.04 2.23
CA VAL A 117 21.53 -13.04 1.40
C VAL A 117 22.38 -11.83 1.82
N ASN A 118 23.58 -12.12 2.34
CA ASN A 118 24.53 -11.10 2.79
C ASN A 118 25.84 -11.14 1.98
N SER A 119 26.05 -12.20 1.19
CA SER A 119 27.20 -12.37 0.31
C SER A 119 26.80 -13.01 -1.03
N GLN A 120 27.68 -12.93 -2.02
CA GLN A 120 27.47 -13.61 -3.29
C GLN A 120 27.42 -15.14 -3.11
N ALA A 121 28.19 -15.68 -2.15
CA ALA A 121 28.15 -17.10 -1.82
C ALA A 121 26.78 -17.51 -1.22
N ASP A 122 26.18 -16.65 -0.37
CA ASP A 122 24.83 -16.90 0.15
C ASP A 122 23.80 -16.93 -0.98
N LEU A 123 23.94 -16.06 -2.00
CA LEU A 123 23.04 -16.07 -3.15
C LEU A 123 23.14 -17.37 -3.96
N VAL A 124 24.35 -17.89 -4.18
CA VAL A 124 24.53 -19.19 -4.84
C VAL A 124 23.89 -20.31 -4.01
N ALA A 125 24.10 -20.30 -2.69
CA ALA A 125 23.50 -21.28 -1.79
C ALA A 125 21.96 -21.16 -1.73
N ALA A 126 21.43 -19.94 -1.75
CA ALA A 126 19.99 -19.69 -1.78
C ALA A 126 19.33 -20.22 -3.07
N ILE A 127 19.97 -20.01 -4.23
CA ILE A 127 19.49 -20.57 -5.49
C ILE A 127 19.54 -22.11 -5.48
N ALA A 128 20.59 -22.69 -4.90
CA ALA A 128 20.68 -24.15 -4.77
C ALA A 128 19.58 -24.72 -3.85
N ALA A 129 19.20 -24.00 -2.80
CA ALA A 129 18.18 -24.42 -1.83
C ALA A 129 16.74 -24.23 -2.29
N ILE A 130 16.45 -23.10 -2.96
CA ILE A 130 15.08 -22.70 -3.36
C ILE A 130 14.82 -23.09 -4.83
N GLY A 131 15.84 -23.05 -5.67
CA GLY A 131 15.75 -23.20 -7.12
C GLY A 131 15.71 -21.86 -7.87
N ALA A 132 15.69 -21.98 -9.19
CA ALA A 132 15.45 -20.87 -10.12
C ALA A 132 14.24 -21.22 -11.02
N PRO A 133 13.44 -20.24 -11.48
CA PRO A 133 13.64 -18.82 -11.26
C PRO A 133 13.34 -18.36 -9.82
N GLY A 134 13.95 -17.24 -9.43
CA GLY A 134 13.70 -16.58 -8.17
C GLY A 134 13.92 -15.07 -8.27
N VAL A 135 13.60 -14.33 -7.22
CA VAL A 135 13.69 -12.87 -7.20
C VAL A 135 14.66 -12.44 -6.10
N LEU A 136 15.74 -11.78 -6.46
CA LEU A 136 16.64 -11.13 -5.53
C LEU A 136 16.13 -9.71 -5.27
N LYS A 137 15.95 -9.37 -3.99
CA LYS A 137 15.40 -8.06 -3.57
C LYS A 137 16.28 -7.43 -2.50
N THR A 138 16.32 -6.09 -2.46
CA THR A 138 16.83 -5.38 -1.28
C THR A 138 15.88 -5.63 -0.12
N ARG A 139 16.42 -5.81 1.09
CA ARG A 139 15.60 -6.06 2.29
C ARG A 139 14.77 -4.84 2.68
N ARG A 140 15.31 -3.63 2.46
CA ARG A 140 14.69 -2.36 2.83
C ARG A 140 14.59 -1.42 1.65
N MET A 141 13.72 -0.41 1.73
CA MET A 141 13.59 0.71 0.78
C MET A 141 13.23 0.30 -0.67
N GLY A 142 12.85 -0.94 -0.92
CA GLY A 142 12.32 -1.38 -2.22
C GLY A 142 10.87 -0.94 -2.40
N TYR A 143 10.52 -0.34 -3.53
CA TYR A 143 9.17 0.07 -3.88
C TYR A 143 9.00 0.13 -5.41
N ASP A 144 7.78 -0.02 -5.90
CA ASP A 144 7.42 0.10 -7.33
C ASP A 144 8.42 -0.66 -8.25
N GLY A 145 8.77 -1.92 -7.89
CA GLY A 145 9.69 -2.77 -8.66
C GLY A 145 11.18 -2.39 -8.58
N LYS A 146 11.52 -1.33 -7.86
CA LYS A 146 12.92 -0.93 -7.63
C LYS A 146 13.59 -1.83 -6.58
N GLY A 147 14.90 -2.01 -6.71
CA GLY A 147 15.68 -2.83 -5.78
C GLY A 147 15.42 -4.33 -5.93
N GLN A 148 14.98 -4.80 -7.11
CA GLN A 148 14.80 -6.23 -7.36
C GLN A 148 15.32 -6.65 -8.75
N MET A 149 15.60 -7.96 -8.88
CA MET A 149 16.00 -8.61 -10.12
C MET A 149 15.55 -10.07 -10.12
N VAL A 150 14.89 -10.49 -11.19
CA VAL A 150 14.56 -11.91 -11.41
C VAL A 150 15.81 -12.62 -11.89
N LEU A 151 16.18 -13.71 -11.24
CA LEU A 151 17.26 -14.61 -11.66
C LEU A 151 16.64 -15.90 -12.22
N ARG A 152 16.96 -16.20 -13.47
CA ARG A 152 16.47 -17.41 -14.15
C ARG A 152 17.42 -18.59 -13.99
N SER A 153 18.68 -18.30 -13.65
CA SER A 153 19.69 -19.33 -13.42
C SER A 153 20.82 -18.82 -12.52
N VAL A 154 21.64 -19.73 -12.01
CA VAL A 154 22.84 -19.41 -11.23
C VAL A 154 23.87 -18.61 -12.01
N THR A 155 23.84 -18.65 -13.34
CA THR A 155 24.78 -17.89 -14.20
C THR A 155 24.57 -16.38 -14.13
N GLU A 156 23.40 -15.92 -13.63
CA GLU A 156 23.08 -14.50 -13.49
C GLU A 156 23.53 -13.92 -12.14
N VAL A 157 24.08 -14.73 -11.24
CA VAL A 157 24.49 -14.33 -9.88
C VAL A 157 25.48 -13.17 -9.90
N GLU A 158 26.51 -13.22 -10.73
CA GLU A 158 27.53 -12.15 -10.80
C GLU A 158 26.91 -10.82 -11.19
N GLN A 159 26.06 -10.82 -12.22
CA GLN A 159 25.35 -9.62 -12.69
C GLN A 159 24.41 -9.08 -11.60
N ALA A 160 23.65 -9.94 -10.96
CA ALA A 160 22.72 -9.57 -9.90
C ALA A 160 23.45 -8.99 -8.68
N TRP A 161 24.57 -9.62 -8.28
CA TRP A 161 25.40 -9.14 -7.18
C TRP A 161 26.05 -7.80 -7.50
N LYS A 162 26.55 -7.60 -8.73
CA LYS A 162 27.07 -6.30 -9.18
C LYS A 162 26.01 -5.20 -9.13
N LYS A 163 24.73 -5.54 -9.43
CA LYS A 163 23.63 -4.56 -9.46
C LYS A 163 23.06 -4.24 -8.09
N LEU A 164 22.92 -5.23 -7.22
CA LEU A 164 22.17 -5.10 -5.94
C LEU A 164 23.03 -5.38 -4.71
N GLY A 165 24.22 -5.98 -4.84
CA GLY A 165 25.11 -6.34 -3.74
C GLY A 165 25.64 -5.12 -2.98
N GLY A 166 26.38 -5.41 -1.88
CA GLY A 166 26.90 -4.36 -0.99
C GLY A 166 25.92 -3.89 0.08
N GLN A 167 24.74 -4.48 0.14
CA GLN A 167 23.71 -4.27 1.16
C GLN A 167 22.99 -5.58 1.47
N PRO A 168 22.26 -5.68 2.61
CA PRO A 168 21.45 -6.85 2.92
C PRO A 168 20.37 -7.11 1.88
N LEU A 169 20.29 -8.35 1.39
CA LEU A 169 19.35 -8.81 0.37
C LEU A 169 18.52 -10.00 0.88
N ILE A 170 17.47 -10.34 0.14
CA ILE A 170 16.67 -11.54 0.29
C ILE A 170 16.50 -12.17 -1.10
N TYR A 171 16.62 -13.49 -1.18
CA TYR A 171 16.26 -14.26 -2.35
C TYR A 171 14.96 -14.99 -2.10
N GLU A 172 13.98 -14.77 -2.96
CA GLU A 172 12.64 -15.37 -2.88
C GLU A 172 12.41 -16.28 -4.08
N GLY A 173 11.81 -17.44 -3.87
CA GLY A 173 11.35 -18.30 -4.95
C GLY A 173 10.32 -17.59 -5.82
N PHE A 174 10.41 -17.77 -7.14
CA PHE A 174 9.46 -17.20 -8.08
C PHE A 174 8.08 -17.86 -7.89
N VAL A 175 7.06 -17.05 -7.67
CA VAL A 175 5.69 -17.53 -7.54
C VAL A 175 5.01 -17.40 -8.90
N SER A 176 4.61 -18.54 -9.49
CA SER A 176 3.69 -18.54 -10.63
C SER A 176 2.28 -18.38 -10.09
N PHE A 177 1.62 -17.30 -10.43
CA PHE A 177 0.31 -16.94 -9.90
C PHE A 177 -0.72 -16.69 -11.00
N ASP A 178 -1.99 -16.84 -10.65
CA ASP A 178 -3.12 -16.57 -11.55
C ASP A 178 -3.41 -15.08 -11.62
N ARG A 179 -3.37 -14.39 -10.45
CA ARG A 179 -3.59 -12.95 -10.30
C ARG A 179 -3.02 -12.41 -9.01
N GLU A 180 -2.84 -11.09 -8.95
CA GLU A 180 -2.44 -10.37 -7.75
C GLU A 180 -3.67 -9.82 -7.04
N LEU A 181 -3.74 -10.02 -5.73
CA LEU A 181 -4.85 -9.57 -4.90
C LEU A 181 -4.34 -8.73 -3.73
N SER A 182 -5.18 -7.84 -3.19
CA SER A 182 -4.93 -7.22 -1.90
C SER A 182 -6.16 -7.28 -1.00
N CYS A 183 -5.92 -7.47 0.30
CA CYS A 183 -6.90 -7.36 1.35
C CYS A 183 -6.61 -6.11 2.18
N ILE A 184 -7.57 -5.20 2.25
CA ILE A 184 -7.50 -4.02 3.11
C ILE A 184 -8.41 -4.25 4.30
N GLY A 185 -7.82 -4.25 5.49
CA GLY A 185 -8.55 -4.32 6.74
C GLY A 185 -8.33 -3.06 7.56
N VAL A 186 -9.25 -2.78 8.46
CA VAL A 186 -9.15 -1.71 9.46
C VAL A 186 -9.54 -2.27 10.82
N ARG A 187 -8.78 -1.92 11.87
CA ARG A 187 -9.07 -2.27 13.26
C ARG A 187 -9.14 -1.00 14.09
N ASP A 188 -10.21 -0.86 14.87
CA ASP A 188 -10.38 0.25 15.81
C ASP A 188 -9.68 -0.02 17.16
N ARG A 189 -9.74 0.99 18.06
CA ARG A 189 -9.16 0.89 19.41
C ARG A 189 -9.85 -0.12 20.31
N MET A 190 -11.08 -0.53 19.97
CA MET A 190 -11.86 -1.54 20.71
C MET A 190 -11.58 -2.97 20.22
N GLY A 191 -10.79 -3.11 19.16
CA GLY A 191 -10.46 -4.39 18.54
C GLY A 191 -11.45 -4.86 17.48
N ASN A 192 -12.46 -4.07 17.13
CA ASN A 192 -13.36 -4.41 16.03
C ASN A 192 -12.62 -4.32 14.69
N VAL A 193 -12.82 -5.30 13.82
CA VAL A 193 -12.17 -5.37 12.50
C VAL A 193 -13.21 -5.38 11.40
N ALA A 194 -13.04 -4.50 10.42
CA ALA A 194 -13.75 -4.52 9.15
C ALA A 194 -12.76 -4.69 8.00
N CYS A 195 -13.13 -5.49 6.98
CA CYS A 195 -12.31 -5.69 5.80
C CYS A 195 -13.10 -5.33 4.55
N TYR A 196 -12.42 -4.69 3.61
CA TYR A 196 -12.95 -4.49 2.26
C TYR A 196 -12.94 -5.81 1.49
N PRO A 197 -13.73 -5.93 0.42
CA PRO A 197 -13.64 -7.09 -0.46
C PRO A 197 -12.24 -7.18 -1.06
N LEU A 198 -11.81 -8.39 -1.43
CA LEU A 198 -10.56 -8.60 -2.15
C LEU A 198 -10.53 -7.75 -3.42
N ILE A 199 -9.40 -7.13 -3.63
CA ILE A 199 -9.13 -6.22 -4.73
C ILE A 199 -8.19 -6.93 -5.70
N GLU A 200 -8.51 -6.96 -6.97
CA GLU A 200 -7.60 -7.46 -8.00
C GLU A 200 -6.73 -6.33 -8.53
N ASN A 201 -5.43 -6.60 -8.65
CA ASN A 201 -4.41 -5.62 -8.99
C ASN A 201 -3.65 -6.01 -10.25
N TRP A 202 -3.30 -5.01 -11.07
CA TRP A 202 -2.43 -5.17 -12.24
C TRP A 202 -1.25 -4.24 -12.14
N HIS A 203 -0.07 -4.85 -12.13
CA HIS A 203 1.19 -4.14 -12.16
C HIS A 203 1.79 -4.19 -13.58
N HIS A 204 2.46 -3.12 -13.95
CA HIS A 204 3.31 -3.06 -15.14
C HIS A 204 4.65 -2.48 -14.74
N GLU A 205 5.73 -3.19 -15.03
CA GLU A 205 7.09 -2.84 -14.60
C GLU A 205 7.19 -2.59 -13.07
N GLY A 206 6.46 -3.40 -12.28
CA GLY A 206 6.42 -3.29 -10.81
C GLY A 206 5.60 -2.12 -10.26
N ILE A 207 4.95 -1.32 -11.11
CA ILE A 207 4.10 -0.21 -10.68
C ILE A 207 2.64 -0.59 -10.83
N LEU A 208 1.85 -0.46 -9.77
CA LEU A 208 0.40 -0.67 -9.81
C LEU A 208 -0.24 0.29 -10.81
N ARG A 209 -0.96 -0.25 -11.79
CA ARG A 209 -1.66 0.53 -12.83
C ARG A 209 -3.16 0.57 -12.60
N LEU A 210 -3.74 -0.55 -12.20
CA LEU A 210 -5.18 -0.73 -12.07
C LEU A 210 -5.49 -1.59 -10.87
N SER A 211 -6.52 -1.21 -10.12
CA SER A 211 -7.14 -2.03 -9.07
C SER A 211 -8.63 -2.08 -9.29
N ILE A 212 -9.26 -3.24 -9.04
CA ILE A 212 -10.71 -3.41 -9.16
C ILE A 212 -11.28 -4.04 -7.92
N ALA A 213 -12.38 -3.48 -7.47
CA ALA A 213 -13.12 -3.93 -6.30
C ALA A 213 -14.64 -3.97 -6.54
N PRO A 214 -15.32 -5.05 -6.10
CA PRO A 214 -14.71 -6.34 -5.74
C PRO A 214 -13.89 -6.89 -6.89
N GLY A 215 -12.84 -7.68 -6.61
CA GLY A 215 -12.13 -8.37 -7.68
C GLY A 215 -13.11 -9.25 -8.47
N PRO A 216 -13.04 -9.28 -9.82
CA PRO A 216 -13.88 -10.16 -10.61
C PRO A 216 -13.64 -11.63 -10.25
N ASN A 217 -14.59 -12.51 -10.58
CA ASN A 217 -14.55 -13.93 -10.21
C ASN A 217 -14.40 -14.12 -8.70
N TRP A 218 -15.31 -13.48 -7.94
CA TRP A 218 -15.36 -13.53 -6.48
C TRP A 218 -15.28 -14.97 -5.96
N ASN A 219 -14.51 -15.15 -4.88
CA ASN A 219 -14.32 -16.44 -4.22
C ASN A 219 -14.38 -16.24 -2.70
N ASP A 220 -15.45 -16.73 -2.08
CA ASP A 220 -15.67 -16.62 -0.63
C ASP A 220 -14.55 -17.25 0.20
N HIS A 221 -13.99 -18.38 -0.25
CA HIS A 221 -12.90 -19.05 0.45
C HIS A 221 -11.64 -18.16 0.52
N LEU A 222 -11.25 -17.54 -0.60
CA LEU A 222 -10.10 -16.64 -0.64
C LEU A 222 -10.36 -15.38 0.19
N GLN A 223 -11.57 -14.83 0.14
CA GLN A 223 -11.95 -13.70 0.99
C GLN A 223 -11.85 -14.05 2.47
N GLN A 224 -12.38 -15.20 2.88
CA GLN A 224 -12.30 -15.66 4.28
C GLN A 224 -10.85 -15.88 4.72
N GLN A 225 -10.01 -16.48 3.87
CA GLN A 225 -8.58 -16.68 4.15
C GLN A 225 -7.87 -15.33 4.33
N ALA A 226 -8.09 -14.37 3.43
CA ALA A 226 -7.48 -13.04 3.51
C ALA A 226 -7.92 -12.27 4.77
N VAL A 227 -9.22 -12.33 5.11
CA VAL A 227 -9.78 -11.72 6.33
C VAL A 227 -9.19 -12.37 7.58
N ALA A 228 -9.05 -13.69 7.62
CA ALA A 228 -8.45 -14.40 8.75
C ALA A 228 -7.00 -13.98 8.95
N ASN A 229 -6.21 -13.92 7.88
CA ASN A 229 -4.82 -13.44 7.91
C ASN A 229 -4.72 -12.00 8.43
N ALA A 230 -5.55 -11.09 7.91
CA ALA A 230 -5.56 -9.69 8.33
C ALA A 230 -5.91 -9.55 9.82
N LYS A 231 -6.93 -10.26 10.30
CA LYS A 231 -7.32 -10.30 11.72
C LYS A 231 -6.19 -10.83 12.60
N GLN A 232 -5.50 -11.90 12.16
CA GLN A 232 -4.39 -12.50 12.90
C GLN A 232 -3.22 -11.52 13.04
N VAL A 233 -2.81 -10.87 11.95
CA VAL A 233 -1.73 -9.85 11.96
C VAL A 233 -2.11 -8.69 12.86
N MET A 234 -3.33 -8.15 12.71
CA MET A 234 -3.80 -7.01 13.50
C MET A 234 -3.90 -7.34 15.00
N ALA A 235 -4.35 -8.54 15.36
CA ALA A 235 -4.42 -8.98 16.75
C ALA A 235 -3.02 -9.11 17.37
N THR A 236 -2.08 -9.74 16.65
CA THR A 236 -0.71 -9.95 17.13
C THR A 236 0.06 -8.64 17.35
N LEU A 237 -0.19 -7.64 16.53
CA LEU A 237 0.49 -6.33 16.61
C LEU A 237 -0.25 -5.32 17.50
N ASP A 238 -1.38 -5.67 18.12
CA ASP A 238 -2.31 -4.72 18.75
C ASP A 238 -2.57 -3.50 17.87
N TYR A 239 -2.85 -3.80 16.61
CA TYR A 239 -2.92 -2.83 15.52
C TYR A 239 -4.15 -1.93 15.64
N VAL A 240 -3.99 -0.65 15.36
CA VAL A 240 -5.09 0.30 15.17
C VAL A 240 -4.87 1.08 13.88
N GLY A 241 -5.89 1.16 13.02
CA GLY A 241 -5.81 1.79 11.70
C GLY A 241 -5.95 0.79 10.56
N VAL A 242 -5.61 1.23 9.35
CA VAL A 242 -5.68 0.43 8.13
C VAL A 242 -4.40 -0.36 7.94
N LEU A 243 -4.54 -1.65 7.66
CA LEU A 243 -3.51 -2.60 7.23
C LEU A 243 -3.88 -3.14 5.85
N THR A 244 -2.90 -3.25 4.98
CA THR A 244 -3.05 -3.93 3.69
C THR A 244 -2.10 -5.11 3.61
N ILE A 245 -2.58 -6.24 3.09
CA ILE A 245 -1.76 -7.41 2.78
C ILE A 245 -1.93 -7.71 1.29
N GLU A 246 -0.81 -7.80 0.59
CA GLU A 246 -0.77 -8.16 -0.83
C GLU A 246 -0.51 -9.66 -1.00
N TYR A 247 -1.20 -10.25 -1.94
CA TYR A 247 -1.20 -11.69 -2.20
C TYR A 247 -1.01 -12.02 -3.66
N PHE A 248 -0.35 -13.12 -3.91
CA PHE A 248 -0.47 -13.90 -5.14
C PHE A 248 -1.53 -14.98 -4.94
N GLN A 249 -2.51 -15.04 -5.81
CA GLN A 249 -3.42 -16.18 -5.87
C GLN A 249 -2.80 -17.30 -6.68
N CYS A 250 -2.71 -18.49 -6.09
CA CYS A 250 -2.23 -19.71 -6.72
C CYS A 250 -3.33 -20.79 -6.61
N GLY A 251 -4.16 -20.88 -7.63
CA GLY A 251 -5.33 -21.73 -7.60
C GLY A 251 -6.32 -21.31 -6.52
N LYS A 252 -6.47 -22.16 -5.49
CA LYS A 252 -7.39 -21.92 -4.36
C LYS A 252 -6.70 -21.36 -3.11
N GLU A 253 -5.45 -20.96 -3.20
CA GLU A 253 -4.66 -20.51 -2.06
C GLU A 253 -4.11 -19.08 -2.28
N LEU A 254 -3.88 -18.39 -1.17
CA LEU A 254 -3.19 -17.10 -1.13
C LEU A 254 -1.77 -17.30 -0.63
N VAL A 255 -0.81 -16.76 -1.37
CA VAL A 255 0.59 -16.63 -0.96
C VAL A 255 0.85 -15.16 -0.68
N CYS A 256 1.18 -14.80 0.56
CA CYS A 256 1.42 -13.41 0.93
C CYS A 256 2.73 -12.93 0.29
N ASN A 257 2.65 -11.79 -0.38
CA ASN A 257 3.79 -11.08 -0.94
C ASN A 257 4.39 -10.13 0.10
N GLU A 258 3.63 -9.15 0.55
CA GLU A 258 4.07 -8.15 1.52
C GLU A 258 2.87 -7.55 2.28
N MET A 259 3.14 -6.83 3.38
CA MET A 259 2.14 -6.05 4.09
C MET A 259 2.52 -4.57 4.15
N ALA A 260 1.53 -3.69 4.08
CA ALA A 260 1.69 -2.27 4.26
C ALA A 260 0.93 -1.82 5.52
N PRO A 261 1.62 -1.34 6.57
CA PRO A 261 0.97 -0.93 7.82
C PRO A 261 0.38 0.49 7.70
N ARG A 262 -0.41 0.75 6.69
CA ARG A 262 -0.98 2.06 6.33
C ARG A 262 -2.10 1.93 5.30
N VAL A 263 -2.75 3.04 5.00
CA VAL A 263 -3.59 3.15 3.80
C VAL A 263 -2.78 2.82 2.53
N HIS A 264 -3.40 2.19 1.55
CA HIS A 264 -2.70 1.61 0.41
C HIS A 264 -3.25 2.10 -0.93
N ASN A 265 -2.37 2.14 -1.93
CA ASN A 265 -2.73 2.59 -3.28
C ASN A 265 -3.84 1.74 -3.91
N SER A 266 -3.83 0.41 -3.69
CA SER A 266 -4.89 -0.47 -4.20
C SER A 266 -6.27 -0.21 -3.57
N GLY A 267 -6.35 0.57 -2.48
CA GLY A 267 -7.60 0.95 -1.82
C GLY A 267 -8.14 2.34 -2.17
N HIS A 268 -7.50 3.07 -3.09
CA HIS A 268 -7.94 4.44 -3.42
C HIS A 268 -9.34 4.48 -4.06
N TRP A 269 -9.73 3.42 -4.78
CA TRP A 269 -11.09 3.24 -5.30
C TRP A 269 -12.18 3.42 -4.24
N SER A 270 -11.84 3.16 -2.96
CA SER A 270 -12.81 3.22 -1.85
C SER A 270 -13.33 4.62 -1.54
N ILE A 271 -12.69 5.67 -2.06
CA ILE A 271 -13.13 7.06 -1.84
C ILE A 271 -14.54 7.24 -2.40
N GLU A 272 -14.82 6.79 -3.60
CA GLU A 272 -16.14 6.86 -4.24
C GLU A 272 -16.84 5.50 -4.29
N GLY A 273 -16.07 4.41 -4.32
CA GLY A 273 -16.61 3.07 -4.56
C GLY A 273 -17.07 2.34 -3.30
N ALA A 274 -16.72 2.78 -2.09
CA ALA A 274 -17.16 2.18 -0.83
C ALA A 274 -18.09 3.12 -0.05
N VAL A 275 -18.89 2.56 0.86
CA VAL A 275 -19.73 3.36 1.78
C VAL A 275 -18.85 4.23 2.69
N CYS A 276 -17.72 3.69 3.17
CA CYS A 276 -16.71 4.44 3.90
C CYS A 276 -15.33 4.12 3.32
N SER A 277 -14.56 5.16 2.99
CA SER A 277 -13.24 4.97 2.39
C SER A 277 -12.22 4.43 3.39
N GLN A 278 -11.14 3.82 2.88
CA GLN A 278 -10.01 3.41 3.73
C GLN A 278 -9.42 4.58 4.51
N PHE A 279 -9.42 5.77 3.91
CA PHE A 279 -8.88 6.99 4.54
C PHE A 279 -9.74 7.44 5.71
N GLU A 280 -11.05 7.52 5.50
CA GLU A 280 -12.00 7.86 6.55
C GLU A 280 -11.98 6.79 7.66
N ASN A 281 -12.01 5.51 7.31
CA ASN A 281 -11.92 4.43 8.29
C ASN A 281 -10.60 4.45 9.07
N HIS A 282 -9.48 4.82 8.44
CA HIS A 282 -8.22 5.01 9.16
C HIS A 282 -8.33 6.14 10.19
N VAL A 283 -8.85 7.30 9.79
CA VAL A 283 -9.06 8.44 10.70
C VAL A 283 -10.00 8.04 11.84
N ARG A 284 -11.13 7.41 11.54
CA ARG A 284 -12.08 6.92 12.56
C ARG A 284 -11.40 5.97 13.55
N ALA A 285 -10.66 5.00 13.06
CA ALA A 285 -9.96 4.03 13.89
C ALA A 285 -8.97 4.69 14.85
N ILE A 286 -8.10 5.57 14.35
CA ILE A 286 -7.05 6.19 15.17
C ILE A 286 -7.58 7.30 16.11
N THR A 287 -8.77 7.84 15.87
CA THR A 287 -9.43 8.83 16.74
C THR A 287 -10.42 8.20 17.73
N GLY A 288 -10.71 6.90 17.59
CA GLY A 288 -11.65 6.18 18.45
C GLY A 288 -13.11 6.33 18.03
N LEU A 289 -13.37 6.78 16.81
CA LEU A 289 -14.72 6.80 16.22
C LEU A 289 -15.10 5.38 15.74
N PRO A 290 -16.40 5.03 15.68
CA PRO A 290 -16.84 3.75 15.13
C PRO A 290 -16.44 3.59 13.68
N LEU A 291 -16.06 2.35 13.28
CA LEU A 291 -15.76 2.05 11.89
C LEU A 291 -16.99 2.22 10.99
N GLY A 292 -16.78 2.78 9.80
CA GLY A 292 -17.77 2.80 8.74
C GLY A 292 -17.82 1.50 7.95
N ALA A 293 -18.93 1.25 7.26
CA ALA A 293 -19.12 0.06 6.45
C ALA A 293 -18.13 0.02 5.27
N THR A 294 -17.53 -1.15 5.05
CA THR A 294 -16.56 -1.40 3.97
C THR A 294 -17.23 -1.94 2.69
N THR A 295 -18.55 -1.90 2.64
CA THR A 295 -19.37 -2.38 1.52
C THR A 295 -19.09 -1.55 0.27
N VAL A 296 -19.03 -2.22 -0.87
CA VAL A 296 -18.88 -1.59 -2.19
C VAL A 296 -20.23 -1.23 -2.77
N ASN A 297 -20.33 -0.08 -3.40
CA ASN A 297 -21.52 0.35 -4.14
C ASN A 297 -21.36 -0.05 -5.63
N GLY A 298 -21.85 -1.25 -6.00
CA GLY A 298 -21.67 -1.80 -7.34
C GLY A 298 -20.26 -2.34 -7.58
N ALA A 299 -19.54 -1.77 -8.55
CA ALA A 299 -18.14 -2.09 -8.86
C ALA A 299 -17.33 -0.81 -9.04
N ALA A 300 -16.08 -0.84 -8.64
CA ALA A 300 -15.19 0.31 -8.74
C ALA A 300 -13.79 -0.10 -9.24
N ALA A 301 -13.13 0.82 -9.92
CA ALA A 301 -11.74 0.68 -10.32
C ALA A 301 -10.94 1.93 -9.96
N MET A 302 -9.65 1.74 -9.69
CA MET A 302 -8.66 2.81 -9.53
C MET A 302 -7.60 2.66 -10.63
N LEU A 303 -7.34 3.74 -11.36
CA LEU A 303 -6.30 3.82 -12.38
C LEU A 303 -5.26 4.86 -11.96
N ASN A 304 -4.01 4.44 -11.76
CA ASN A 304 -2.93 5.38 -11.43
C ASN A 304 -2.53 6.22 -12.65
N LEU A 305 -2.42 7.53 -12.45
CA LEU A 305 -1.85 8.46 -13.41
C LEU A 305 -0.36 8.62 -13.13
N ILE A 306 0.47 8.22 -14.10
CA ILE A 306 1.92 8.11 -13.93
C ILE A 306 2.63 8.91 -15.00
N GLY A 307 3.53 9.77 -14.55
CA GLY A 307 4.37 10.57 -15.42
C GLY A 307 3.72 11.85 -15.87
N ASP A 308 2.59 11.79 -16.54
CA ASP A 308 1.86 12.94 -17.10
C ASP A 308 0.35 12.75 -16.96
N PHE A 309 -0.40 13.83 -17.13
CA PHE A 309 -1.87 13.81 -17.14
C PHE A 309 -2.38 13.61 -18.56
N PRO A 310 -3.43 12.77 -18.74
CA PRO A 310 -4.17 12.72 -20.00
C PRO A 310 -4.99 14.01 -20.21
N ASP A 311 -5.69 14.12 -21.36
CA ASP A 311 -6.69 15.16 -21.53
C ASP A 311 -7.82 15.01 -20.50
N LEU A 312 -7.74 15.78 -19.42
CA LEU A 312 -8.66 15.70 -18.29
C LEU A 312 -10.11 16.03 -18.68
N ARG A 313 -10.34 16.85 -19.70
CA ARG A 313 -11.70 17.17 -20.18
C ARG A 313 -12.36 15.94 -20.78
N ARG A 314 -11.60 15.20 -21.57
CA ARG A 314 -12.10 13.94 -22.17
C ARG A 314 -12.33 12.88 -21.12
N VAL A 315 -11.39 12.71 -20.19
CA VAL A 315 -11.47 11.72 -19.09
C VAL A 315 -12.69 11.98 -18.21
N LEU A 316 -12.88 13.22 -17.77
CA LEU A 316 -13.97 13.59 -16.86
C LEU A 316 -15.35 13.64 -17.54
N ASN A 317 -15.41 13.53 -18.86
CA ASN A 317 -16.67 13.37 -19.59
C ASN A 317 -17.24 11.95 -19.52
N THR A 318 -16.42 10.96 -19.13
CA THR A 318 -16.88 9.57 -18.94
C THR A 318 -17.68 9.46 -17.64
N PRO A 319 -18.92 8.95 -17.66
CA PRO A 319 -19.77 8.86 -16.47
C PRO A 319 -19.12 8.01 -15.36
N GLY A 320 -19.21 8.48 -14.11
CA GLY A 320 -18.70 7.77 -12.93
C GLY A 320 -17.18 7.84 -12.78
N VAL A 321 -16.51 8.73 -13.50
CA VAL A 321 -15.06 8.98 -13.36
C VAL A 321 -14.83 10.15 -12.40
N HIS A 322 -13.93 9.93 -11.45
CA HIS A 322 -13.47 10.92 -10.47
C HIS A 322 -11.97 11.06 -10.55
N LEU A 323 -11.47 12.30 -10.48
CA LEU A 323 -10.03 12.61 -10.53
C LEU A 323 -9.51 12.98 -9.13
N HIS A 324 -8.42 12.36 -8.76
CA HIS A 324 -7.62 12.75 -7.59
C HIS A 324 -6.24 13.22 -8.02
N HIS A 325 -6.08 14.55 -8.12
CA HIS A 325 -4.81 15.19 -8.41
C HIS A 325 -4.01 15.37 -7.12
N TYR A 326 -2.75 14.89 -7.10
CA TYR A 326 -1.93 14.93 -5.89
C TYR A 326 -1.18 16.24 -5.67
N GLY A 327 -1.21 17.16 -6.64
CA GLY A 327 -0.44 18.40 -6.58
C GLY A 327 1.07 18.20 -6.77
N LYS A 328 1.46 17.11 -7.41
CA LYS A 328 2.86 16.78 -7.72
C LYS A 328 3.24 17.20 -9.13
N GLU A 329 4.47 17.65 -9.28
CA GLU A 329 5.05 17.90 -10.60
C GLU A 329 5.18 16.61 -11.40
N PRO A 330 4.75 16.60 -12.68
CA PRO A 330 4.92 15.47 -13.58
C PRO A 330 6.40 15.07 -13.74
N ARG A 331 6.68 13.78 -13.63
CA ARG A 331 8.01 13.18 -13.88
C ARG A 331 7.84 11.73 -14.31
N PRO A 332 8.69 11.19 -15.21
CA PRO A 332 8.63 9.79 -15.61
C PRO A 332 8.60 8.83 -14.39
N GLY A 333 7.68 7.87 -14.39
CA GLY A 333 7.51 6.88 -13.32
C GLY A 333 6.90 7.40 -12.02
N ARG A 334 6.55 8.70 -11.91
CA ARG A 334 5.95 9.26 -10.70
C ARG A 334 4.43 9.17 -10.74
N LYS A 335 3.81 8.62 -9.69
CA LYS A 335 2.36 8.69 -9.47
C LYS A 335 1.99 10.14 -9.14
N ILE A 336 1.22 10.80 -9.99
CA ILE A 336 0.83 12.21 -9.88
C ILE A 336 -0.65 12.41 -9.57
N GLY A 337 -1.42 11.35 -9.70
CA GLY A 337 -2.85 11.30 -9.42
C GLY A 337 -3.40 9.90 -9.62
N HIS A 338 -4.69 9.75 -9.46
CA HIS A 338 -5.44 8.58 -9.90
C HIS A 338 -6.83 8.97 -10.37
N LEU A 339 -7.43 8.08 -11.15
CA LEU A 339 -8.85 8.11 -11.48
C LEU A 339 -9.54 7.01 -10.67
N THR A 340 -10.68 7.31 -10.07
CA THR A 340 -11.64 6.31 -9.62
C THR A 340 -12.76 6.23 -10.65
N VAL A 341 -13.14 5.03 -11.03
CA VAL A 341 -14.29 4.75 -11.91
C VAL A 341 -15.27 3.92 -11.10
N VAL A 342 -16.50 4.41 -10.93
CA VAL A 342 -17.58 3.67 -10.28
C VAL A 342 -18.64 3.28 -11.28
N ALA A 343 -19.25 2.10 -11.10
CA ALA A 343 -20.28 1.58 -11.98
C ALA A 343 -21.26 0.68 -11.18
N PRO A 344 -22.50 0.50 -11.66
CA PRO A 344 -23.47 -0.37 -10.97
C PRO A 344 -23.06 -1.84 -10.96
N ASP A 345 -22.25 -2.28 -11.93
CA ASP A 345 -21.80 -3.64 -12.10
C ASP A 345 -20.45 -3.72 -12.85
N HIS A 346 -19.86 -4.93 -12.88
CA HIS A 346 -18.58 -5.16 -13.56
C HIS A 346 -18.65 -4.99 -15.09
N ALA A 347 -19.77 -5.30 -15.72
CA ALA A 347 -19.91 -5.16 -17.18
C ALA A 347 -19.85 -3.67 -17.58
N THR A 348 -20.60 -2.82 -16.88
CA THR A 348 -20.58 -1.36 -17.06
C THR A 348 -19.19 -0.78 -16.70
N LEU A 349 -18.57 -1.28 -15.62
CA LEU A 349 -17.21 -0.86 -15.24
C LEU A 349 -16.21 -1.16 -16.36
N THR A 350 -16.24 -2.37 -16.91
CA THR A 350 -15.37 -2.79 -18.03
C THR A 350 -15.53 -1.90 -19.25
N ALA A 351 -16.77 -1.57 -19.61
CA ALA A 351 -17.05 -0.66 -20.74
C ALA A 351 -16.42 0.74 -20.50
N ARG A 352 -16.61 1.30 -19.30
CA ARG A 352 -16.03 2.61 -18.93
C ARG A 352 -14.50 2.60 -18.92
N ILE A 353 -13.87 1.55 -18.39
CA ILE A 353 -12.41 1.40 -18.41
C ILE A 353 -11.90 1.29 -19.86
N THR A 354 -12.60 0.56 -20.72
CA THR A 354 -12.24 0.41 -22.12
C THR A 354 -12.27 1.74 -22.85
N GLU A 355 -13.31 2.55 -22.63
CA GLU A 355 -13.39 3.92 -23.16
C GLU A 355 -12.23 4.79 -22.66
N LEU A 356 -11.96 4.77 -21.36
CA LEU A 356 -10.86 5.53 -20.75
C LEU A 356 -9.48 5.14 -21.31
N ARG A 357 -9.24 3.87 -21.61
CA ARG A 357 -7.97 3.43 -22.23
C ARG A 357 -7.69 4.16 -23.53
N GLN A 358 -8.69 4.34 -24.37
CA GLN A 358 -8.58 5.04 -25.65
C GLN A 358 -8.28 6.53 -25.46
N VAL A 359 -8.74 7.13 -24.35
CA VAL A 359 -8.60 8.56 -24.07
C VAL A 359 -7.31 8.89 -23.31
N THR A 360 -6.85 7.98 -22.45
CA THR A 360 -5.75 8.23 -21.52
C THR A 360 -4.38 7.75 -22.01
N GLY A 361 -4.32 7.04 -23.17
CA GLY A 361 -3.09 6.40 -23.63
C GLY A 361 -2.61 5.29 -22.69
N LEU A 362 -3.50 4.77 -21.83
CA LEU A 362 -3.23 3.62 -20.95
C LEU A 362 -3.25 2.29 -21.71
N ASP A 363 -2.88 2.30 -23.00
CA ASP A 363 -2.76 1.12 -23.89
C ASP A 363 -1.80 0.05 -23.35
N LYS A 364 -0.98 0.44 -22.36
CA LYS A 364 -0.04 -0.45 -21.67
C LYS A 364 -0.68 -1.26 -20.52
N LEU A 365 -1.97 -1.09 -20.23
CA LEU A 365 -2.69 -2.02 -19.36
C LEU A 365 -2.84 -3.35 -20.11
N PRO A 366 -2.54 -4.49 -19.45
CA PRO A 366 -2.79 -5.79 -20.05
C PRO A 366 -4.27 -5.87 -20.49
N SER A 367 -4.52 -6.64 -21.53
CA SER A 367 -5.89 -6.95 -21.94
C SER A 367 -6.60 -7.52 -20.73
N TRP A 368 -7.69 -6.87 -20.31
CA TRP A 368 -8.57 -7.36 -19.28
C TRP A 368 -9.10 -8.73 -19.71
N PRO A 369 -8.98 -9.79 -18.93
CA PRO A 369 -9.73 -10.99 -19.17
C PRO A 369 -11.22 -10.66 -18.94
N MET A 370 -11.96 -10.58 -20.05
CA MET A 370 -13.44 -10.48 -20.03
C MET A 370 -14.04 -11.79 -19.56
#